data_39cd938e76b025f255e4f488729c7a4a
#
_entry.id   39cd938e76b025f255e4f488729c7a4a
#
_cell.length_a   1.000
_cell.length_b   1.000
_cell.length_c   1.000
_cell.angle_alpha   90.00
_cell.angle_beta   90.00
_cell.angle_gamma   90.00
#
_symmetry.space_group_name_H-M   'P 1'
#
loop_
_entity.id
_entity.type
_entity.pdbx_description
1 polymer ?
#
loop_
_entity_poly.entity_id
_entity_poly.type
_entity_poly.pdbx_seq_one_letter_code
_entity_poly.pdbx_strand_id
1 'polypeptide(L)'
;MERESGLRKNTLGLFSLIFFVVAAASPLTGVVGGLPVAIAGGNSAGIATFYLLSCGILILFSIGFLAMSQYVKNSGAFYTYIRQGLGDNWGSSASIIALLAYISIQIAIVAMLGYFSAQLIAEQFSLAVPWWLCSITFLLITWFLSIKRVEVGGKILGILMLAEVGIVLLTDIVLLLKHGHHHSLQPFQPSVFLHGNLGISFIFTIAAFIGFESTAIYAEECKDPHKTIPRATICALLLITAFFCFTSWCLVQTYGAEQLIRLARKEPENLILMITRDNVGQWAVTAMSVLLISSLFAATVAFHNNISRYLFSMSRDGLIWQQLCKIHPDNGTPHNASHLHSVIMLLLLIGLGAMNVDPMMHIFALGSAISTLCVLLLQLGVCAAVINFFRHQRHQRGAWSTFWAPLLSFFAMLFTVLLVINNLPVLVGGESRMTRMIPAVIVICSVLGYLWSKRVAIKRGCAEKN
;
A
#
# COMPACT_ATOMS: atom_id res chain seq x y z
N MET A 1 -34.30 -17.31 -14.22
CA MET A 1 -32.90 -17.33 -13.81
C MET A 1 -32.55 -15.94 -13.30
N GLU A 2 -32.69 -15.72 -12.02
CA GLU A 2 -32.21 -14.47 -11.38
C GLU A 2 -30.68 -14.41 -11.56
N ARG A 3 -30.19 -13.44 -12.32
CA ARG A 3 -28.77 -13.13 -12.38
C ARG A 3 -28.36 -12.63 -11.01
N GLU A 4 -27.61 -13.46 -10.26
CA GLU A 4 -27.00 -13.06 -9.00
C GLU A 4 -26.23 -11.75 -9.25
N SER A 5 -26.68 -10.67 -8.63
CA SER A 5 -26.09 -9.32 -8.72
C SER A 5 -24.84 -9.22 -7.82
N GLY A 6 -23.82 -10.03 -8.09
CA GLY A 6 -22.59 -10.09 -7.28
C GLY A 6 -21.31 -10.15 -8.12
N LEU A 7 -20.16 -9.93 -7.46
CA LEU A 7 -18.83 -10.14 -8.04
C LEU A 7 -18.68 -11.61 -8.46
N ARG A 8 -17.87 -11.88 -9.50
CA ARG A 8 -17.67 -13.27 -9.97
C ARG A 8 -17.02 -14.13 -8.89
N LYS A 9 -17.67 -15.20 -8.49
CA LYS A 9 -17.21 -16.15 -7.48
C LYS A 9 -16.25 -17.18 -8.10
N ASN A 10 -15.33 -17.72 -7.29
CA ASN A 10 -14.46 -18.87 -7.63
C ASN A 10 -13.52 -18.67 -8.83
N THR A 11 -13.01 -17.44 -9.05
CA THR A 11 -12.09 -17.15 -10.15
C THR A 11 -10.62 -17.13 -9.74
N LEU A 12 -10.32 -16.72 -8.49
CA LEU A 12 -8.96 -16.49 -8.03
C LEU A 12 -8.40 -17.66 -7.22
N GLY A 13 -7.23 -18.16 -7.64
CA GLY A 13 -6.45 -19.15 -6.92
C GLY A 13 -5.32 -18.52 -6.08
N LEU A 14 -4.56 -19.35 -5.34
CA LEU A 14 -3.48 -18.94 -4.46
C LEU A 14 -2.43 -18.07 -5.18
N PHE A 15 -1.91 -18.52 -6.31
CA PHE A 15 -0.88 -17.80 -7.06
C PHE A 15 -1.38 -16.46 -7.58
N SER A 16 -2.61 -16.42 -8.13
CA SER A 16 -3.21 -15.17 -8.60
C SER A 16 -3.33 -14.16 -7.46
N LEU A 17 -3.72 -14.61 -6.27
CA LEU A 17 -3.86 -13.73 -5.11
C LEU A 17 -2.51 -13.20 -4.60
N ILE A 18 -1.48 -14.06 -4.54
CA ILE A 18 -0.12 -13.63 -4.21
C ILE A 18 0.36 -12.58 -5.23
N PHE A 19 0.16 -12.81 -6.53
CA PHE A 19 0.53 -11.85 -7.56
C PHE A 19 -0.17 -10.50 -7.41
N PHE A 20 -1.47 -10.47 -7.13
CA PHE A 20 -2.19 -9.22 -6.90
C PHE A 20 -1.64 -8.44 -5.70
N VAL A 21 -1.32 -9.15 -4.62
CA VAL A 21 -0.74 -8.52 -3.42
C VAL A 21 0.67 -7.99 -3.69
N VAL A 22 1.52 -8.79 -4.31
CA VAL A 22 2.91 -8.36 -4.61
C VAL A 22 2.90 -7.25 -5.67
N ALA A 23 1.99 -7.29 -6.65
CA ALA A 23 1.81 -6.19 -7.61
C ALA A 23 1.35 -4.88 -6.93
N ALA A 24 0.46 -4.98 -5.91
CA ALA A 24 0.07 -3.81 -5.12
C ALA A 24 1.23 -3.26 -4.28
N ALA A 25 2.05 -4.13 -3.69
CA ALA A 25 3.25 -3.75 -2.95
C ALA A 25 4.35 -3.17 -3.86
N SER A 26 4.31 -3.51 -5.17
CA SER A 26 5.21 -2.96 -6.20
C SER A 26 6.69 -2.94 -5.76
N PRO A 27 7.38 -4.11 -5.69
CA PRO A 27 8.70 -4.23 -5.06
C PRO A 27 9.74 -3.26 -5.62
N LEU A 28 9.79 -3.11 -6.95
CA LEU A 28 10.74 -2.20 -7.59
C LEU A 28 10.45 -0.72 -7.24
N THR A 29 9.17 -0.34 -7.12
CA THR A 29 8.76 0.99 -6.65
C THR A 29 9.25 1.26 -5.23
N GLY A 30 9.14 0.27 -4.35
CA GLY A 30 9.63 0.38 -2.98
C GLY A 30 11.16 0.51 -2.91
N VAL A 31 11.90 -0.21 -3.77
CA VAL A 31 13.37 -0.12 -3.85
C VAL A 31 13.80 1.22 -4.42
N VAL A 32 13.20 1.70 -5.51
CA VAL A 32 13.63 2.94 -6.17
C VAL A 32 13.09 4.19 -5.45
N GLY A 33 11.87 4.16 -4.92
CA GLY A 33 11.25 5.32 -4.28
C GLY A 33 11.36 5.32 -2.76
N GLY A 34 10.87 4.28 -2.10
CA GLY A 34 10.76 4.25 -0.64
C GLY A 34 12.09 4.03 0.09
N LEU A 35 12.90 3.10 -0.37
CA LEU A 35 14.16 2.73 0.29
C LEU A 35 15.19 3.88 0.32
N PRO A 36 15.43 4.67 -0.78
CA PRO A 36 16.32 5.83 -0.71
C PRO A 36 15.87 6.89 0.29
N VAL A 37 14.57 7.17 0.36
CA VAL A 37 14.02 8.14 1.33
C VAL A 37 14.16 7.62 2.77
N ALA A 38 13.94 6.32 2.99
CA ALA A 38 14.17 5.68 4.29
C ALA A 38 15.65 5.77 4.71
N ILE A 39 16.59 5.57 3.77
CA ILE A 39 18.03 5.69 4.00
C ILE A 39 18.42 7.14 4.30
N ALA A 40 17.93 8.10 3.52
CA ALA A 40 18.27 9.51 3.67
C ALA A 40 17.81 10.11 4.99
N GLY A 41 16.59 9.82 5.41
CA GLY A 41 15.94 10.41 6.58
C GLY A 41 15.88 9.52 7.81
N GLY A 42 15.99 8.20 7.63
CA GLY A 42 15.87 7.21 8.69
C GLY A 42 17.22 6.74 9.24
N ASN A 43 17.40 5.43 9.24
CA ASN A 43 18.64 4.77 9.66
C ASN A 43 19.13 3.83 8.57
N SER A 44 20.11 4.25 7.79
CA SER A 44 20.62 3.48 6.66
C SER A 44 21.30 2.17 7.05
N ALA A 45 21.98 2.14 8.18
CA ALA A 45 22.70 0.94 8.62
C ALA A 45 21.75 -0.16 9.12
N GLY A 46 20.62 0.22 9.70
CA GLY A 46 19.66 -0.71 10.31
C GLY A 46 18.38 -0.94 9.50
N ILE A 47 18.24 -0.36 8.30
CA ILE A 47 16.96 -0.39 7.56
C ILE A 47 16.48 -1.82 7.25
N ALA A 48 17.39 -2.76 7.02
CA ALA A 48 17.06 -4.18 6.83
C ALA A 48 16.30 -4.76 8.04
N THR A 49 16.71 -4.38 9.26
CA THR A 49 16.02 -4.78 10.49
C THR A 49 14.60 -4.22 10.57
N PHE A 50 14.38 -3.00 10.08
CA PHE A 50 13.03 -2.42 10.09
C PHE A 50 12.06 -3.15 9.16
N TYR A 51 12.51 -3.71 8.05
CA TYR A 51 11.67 -4.61 7.24
C TYR A 51 11.30 -5.89 8.02
N LEU A 52 12.22 -6.49 8.77
CA LEU A 52 11.94 -7.64 9.63
C LEU A 52 10.96 -7.29 10.77
N LEU A 53 11.17 -6.15 11.44
CA LEU A 53 10.30 -5.69 12.51
C LEU A 53 8.89 -5.37 12.00
N SER A 54 8.77 -4.67 10.87
CA SER A 54 7.50 -4.38 10.22
C SER A 54 6.77 -5.68 9.83
N CYS A 55 7.47 -6.66 9.27
CA CYS A 55 6.92 -7.98 8.98
C CYS A 55 6.41 -8.68 10.25
N GLY A 56 7.21 -8.67 11.32
CA GLY A 56 6.84 -9.27 12.60
C GLY A 56 5.54 -8.67 13.16
N ILE A 57 5.41 -7.33 13.15
CA ILE A 57 4.20 -6.62 13.56
C ILE A 57 3.02 -7.02 12.67
N LEU A 58 3.21 -7.08 11.35
CA LEU A 58 2.16 -7.42 10.39
C LEU A 58 1.76 -8.90 10.43
N ILE A 59 2.69 -9.82 10.75
CA ILE A 59 2.35 -11.23 11.02
C ILE A 59 1.49 -11.35 12.27
N LEU A 60 1.86 -10.68 13.38
CA LEU A 60 1.04 -10.65 14.58
C LEU A 60 -0.37 -10.11 14.31
N PHE A 61 -0.46 -9.02 13.55
CA PHE A 61 -1.73 -8.48 13.07
C PHE A 61 -2.51 -9.50 12.25
N SER A 62 -1.84 -10.14 11.29
CA SER A 62 -2.46 -11.09 10.35
C SER A 62 -3.08 -12.31 11.08
N ILE A 63 -2.53 -12.73 12.21
CA ILE A 63 -3.11 -13.84 13.00
C ILE A 63 -4.56 -13.54 13.39
N GLY A 64 -4.83 -12.36 13.95
CA GLY A 64 -6.18 -11.95 14.32
C GLY A 64 -7.05 -11.60 13.11
N PHE A 65 -6.50 -10.86 12.16
CA PHE A 65 -7.14 -10.49 10.91
C PHE A 65 -7.66 -11.70 10.13
N LEU A 66 -6.81 -12.72 9.95
CA LEU A 66 -7.14 -13.97 9.26
C LEU A 66 -8.08 -14.86 10.10
N ALA A 67 -8.03 -14.79 11.43
CA ALA A 67 -9.03 -15.45 12.26
C ALA A 67 -10.44 -14.90 11.99
N MET A 68 -10.58 -13.57 11.90
CA MET A 68 -11.86 -12.90 11.63
C MET A 68 -12.32 -13.03 10.18
N SER A 69 -11.40 -13.12 9.20
CA SER A 69 -11.73 -13.26 7.77
C SER A 69 -12.54 -14.53 7.44
N GLN A 70 -12.50 -15.53 8.32
CA GLN A 70 -13.27 -16.76 8.15
C GLN A 70 -14.76 -16.56 8.51
N TYR A 71 -15.08 -15.57 9.32
CA TYR A 71 -16.44 -15.24 9.74
C TYR A 71 -17.04 -14.10 8.93
N VAL A 72 -16.20 -13.18 8.46
CA VAL A 72 -16.61 -11.97 7.73
C VAL A 72 -16.09 -12.01 6.30
N LYS A 73 -16.97 -12.33 5.35
CA LYS A 73 -16.67 -12.39 3.92
C LYS A 73 -17.29 -11.17 3.25
N ASN A 74 -16.51 -10.11 3.06
CA ASN A 74 -16.96 -8.89 2.41
C ASN A 74 -15.75 -8.16 1.81
N SER A 75 -15.89 -7.61 0.61
CA SER A 75 -14.87 -6.86 -0.11
C SER A 75 -14.47 -5.53 0.54
N GLY A 76 -15.10 -5.13 1.62
CA GLY A 76 -14.76 -3.94 2.40
C GLY A 76 -13.56 -4.11 3.35
N ALA A 77 -12.99 -5.30 3.48
CA ALA A 77 -11.82 -5.62 4.31
C ALA A 77 -11.83 -4.88 5.68
N PHE A 78 -10.89 -3.97 5.94
CA PHE A 78 -10.70 -3.33 7.24
C PHE A 78 -11.97 -2.70 7.82
N TYR A 79 -12.71 -1.88 7.04
CA TYR A 79 -13.88 -1.22 7.60
C TYR A 79 -15.00 -2.21 7.96
N THR A 80 -15.14 -3.27 7.18
CA THR A 80 -16.14 -4.30 7.46
C THR A 80 -15.83 -5.04 8.76
N TYR A 81 -14.56 -5.33 9.04
CA TYR A 81 -14.13 -5.97 10.28
C TYR A 81 -14.34 -5.04 11.46
N ILE A 82 -13.97 -3.77 11.33
CA ILE A 82 -14.22 -2.76 12.37
C ILE A 82 -15.72 -2.62 12.62
N ARG A 83 -16.54 -2.61 11.58
CA ARG A 83 -17.99 -2.56 11.70
C ARG A 83 -18.57 -3.75 12.46
N GLN A 84 -18.12 -4.96 12.12
CA GLN A 84 -18.59 -6.20 12.77
C GLN A 84 -18.15 -6.31 14.23
N GLY A 85 -16.96 -5.82 14.54
CA GLY A 85 -16.42 -5.89 15.90
C GLY A 85 -16.77 -4.71 16.79
N LEU A 86 -16.88 -3.48 16.27
CA LEU A 86 -17.05 -2.25 17.04
C LEU A 86 -18.36 -1.50 16.74
N GLY A 87 -19.13 -1.96 15.74
CA GLY A 87 -20.41 -1.39 15.36
C GLY A 87 -20.35 -0.40 14.18
N ASP A 88 -21.54 -0.02 13.69
CA ASP A 88 -21.73 0.71 12.45
C ASP A 88 -21.04 2.08 12.43
N ASN A 89 -21.02 2.80 13.54
CA ASN A 89 -20.42 4.13 13.62
C ASN A 89 -18.90 4.08 13.40
N TRP A 90 -18.23 3.12 14.06
CA TRP A 90 -16.79 2.90 13.89
C TRP A 90 -16.46 2.35 12.49
N GLY A 91 -17.32 1.48 11.95
CA GLY A 91 -17.21 1.00 10.58
C GLY A 91 -17.28 2.12 9.55
N SER A 92 -18.20 3.08 9.73
CA SER A 92 -18.32 4.26 8.85
C SER A 92 -17.11 5.18 8.97
N SER A 93 -16.61 5.42 10.18
CA SER A 93 -15.35 6.15 10.39
C SER A 93 -14.19 5.47 9.66
N ALA A 94 -14.03 4.17 9.84
CA ALA A 94 -12.98 3.38 9.20
C ALA A 94 -13.08 3.39 7.67
N SER A 95 -14.28 3.42 7.09
CA SER A 95 -14.47 3.47 5.64
C SER A 95 -13.92 4.76 5.02
N ILE A 96 -14.09 5.91 5.69
CA ILE A 96 -13.55 7.20 5.22
C ILE A 96 -12.03 7.22 5.37
N ILE A 97 -11.48 6.71 6.49
CA ILE A 97 -10.03 6.59 6.68
C ILE A 97 -9.42 5.68 5.62
N ALA A 98 -10.09 4.56 5.26
CA ALA A 98 -9.62 3.66 4.23
C ALA A 98 -9.60 4.31 2.84
N LEU A 99 -10.64 5.06 2.48
CA LEU A 99 -10.63 5.82 1.23
C LEU A 99 -9.51 6.85 1.21
N LEU A 100 -9.30 7.59 2.31
CA LEU A 100 -8.19 8.53 2.42
C LEU A 100 -6.83 7.83 2.24
N ALA A 101 -6.62 6.68 2.89
CA ALA A 101 -5.41 5.89 2.77
C ALA A 101 -5.13 5.49 1.31
N TYR A 102 -6.11 4.86 0.66
CA TYR A 102 -5.92 4.31 -0.69
C TYR A 102 -5.86 5.39 -1.77
N ILE A 103 -6.61 6.48 -1.65
CA ILE A 103 -6.51 7.63 -2.56
C ILE A 103 -5.13 8.29 -2.42
N SER A 104 -4.62 8.44 -1.19
CA SER A 104 -3.31 9.05 -0.93
C SER A 104 -2.16 8.22 -1.50
N ILE A 105 -2.18 6.90 -1.35
CA ILE A 105 -1.13 6.06 -1.94
C ILE A 105 -1.26 5.99 -3.45
N GLN A 106 -2.47 5.97 -4.00
CA GLN A 106 -2.64 5.94 -5.44
C GLN A 106 -2.18 7.22 -6.11
N ILE A 107 -2.48 8.41 -5.57
CA ILE A 107 -1.98 9.66 -6.15
C ILE A 107 -0.44 9.72 -6.09
N ALA A 108 0.16 9.19 -5.01
CA ALA A 108 1.61 9.08 -4.87
C ALA A 108 2.23 8.20 -5.96
N ILE A 109 1.67 7.00 -6.17
CA ILE A 109 2.14 6.04 -7.19
C ILE A 109 1.93 6.59 -8.60
N VAL A 110 0.79 7.21 -8.89
CA VAL A 110 0.50 7.78 -10.22
C VAL A 110 1.39 8.98 -10.53
N ALA A 111 1.70 9.82 -9.53
CA ALA A 111 2.65 10.92 -9.70
C ALA A 111 4.07 10.41 -9.98
N MET A 112 4.52 9.40 -9.24
CA MET A 112 5.79 8.71 -9.46
C MET A 112 5.85 8.05 -10.84
N LEU A 113 4.78 7.38 -11.29
CA LEU A 113 4.64 6.81 -12.63
C LEU A 113 4.82 7.87 -13.72
N GLY A 114 4.17 9.03 -13.54
CA GLY A 114 4.32 10.16 -14.47
C GLY A 114 5.73 10.72 -14.50
N TYR A 115 6.38 10.85 -13.34
CA TYR A 115 7.74 11.35 -13.21
C TYR A 115 8.76 10.47 -13.97
N PHE A 116 8.81 9.18 -13.67
CA PHE A 116 9.74 8.25 -14.31
C PHE A 116 9.43 8.04 -15.80
N SER A 117 8.15 8.11 -16.18
CA SER A 117 7.78 8.05 -17.60
C SER A 117 8.25 9.29 -18.37
N ALA A 118 8.08 10.47 -17.79
CA ALA A 118 8.56 11.73 -18.38
C ALA A 118 10.09 11.75 -18.48
N GLN A 119 10.79 11.26 -17.44
CA GLN A 119 12.24 11.13 -17.44
C GLN A 119 12.73 10.18 -18.55
N LEU A 120 12.12 8.99 -18.66
CA LEU A 120 12.48 8.03 -19.72
C LEU A 120 12.24 8.59 -21.13
N ILE A 121 11.12 9.30 -21.33
CA ILE A 121 10.82 9.96 -22.62
C ILE A 121 11.88 11.02 -22.94
N ALA A 122 12.26 11.83 -21.96
CA ALA A 122 13.29 12.85 -22.14
C ALA A 122 14.66 12.25 -22.49
N GLU A 123 15.04 11.15 -21.80
CA GLU A 123 16.32 10.47 -22.04
C GLU A 123 16.39 9.76 -23.42
N GLN A 124 15.28 9.13 -23.86
CA GLN A 124 15.28 8.32 -25.08
C GLN A 124 14.93 9.13 -26.33
N PHE A 125 14.05 10.12 -26.21
CA PHE A 125 13.50 10.88 -27.35
C PHE A 125 13.87 12.37 -27.32
N SER A 126 14.61 12.83 -26.29
CA SER A 126 14.94 14.26 -26.10
C SER A 126 13.69 15.16 -26.06
N LEU A 127 12.55 14.62 -25.62
CA LEU A 127 11.27 15.33 -25.56
C LEU A 127 10.88 15.59 -24.10
N ALA A 128 10.82 16.87 -23.72
CA ALA A 128 10.39 17.28 -22.39
C ALA A 128 8.86 17.24 -22.28
N VAL A 129 8.33 16.22 -21.60
CA VAL A 129 6.89 16.05 -21.33
C VAL A 129 6.64 16.32 -19.85
N PRO A 130 5.62 17.13 -19.48
CA PRO A 130 5.27 17.31 -18.08
C PRO A 130 4.85 15.99 -17.41
N TRP A 131 5.31 15.75 -16.19
CA TRP A 131 5.00 14.51 -15.45
C TRP A 131 3.50 14.26 -15.30
N TRP A 132 2.70 15.31 -15.06
CA TRP A 132 1.25 15.19 -14.87
C TRP A 132 0.52 14.75 -16.14
N LEU A 133 1.03 15.06 -17.32
CA LEU A 133 0.46 14.60 -18.59
C LEU A 133 0.66 13.10 -18.76
N CYS A 134 1.85 12.59 -18.45
CA CYS A 134 2.12 11.14 -18.40
C CYS A 134 1.21 10.46 -17.37
N SER A 135 1.09 11.03 -16.17
CA SER A 135 0.20 10.51 -15.11
C SER A 135 -1.26 10.41 -15.56
N ILE A 136 -1.79 11.44 -16.20
CA ILE A 136 -3.17 11.45 -16.73
C ILE A 136 -3.34 10.38 -17.80
N THR A 137 -2.37 10.23 -18.70
CA THR A 137 -2.42 9.20 -19.75
C THR A 137 -2.53 7.79 -19.15
N PHE A 138 -1.67 7.47 -18.18
CA PHE A 138 -1.75 6.17 -17.50
C PHE A 138 -3.00 5.99 -16.65
N LEU A 139 -3.52 7.06 -16.03
CA LEU A 139 -4.81 7.01 -15.33
C LEU A 139 -5.96 6.67 -16.27
N LEU A 140 -6.01 7.29 -17.47
CA LEU A 140 -7.05 7.03 -18.46
C LEU A 140 -6.96 5.59 -18.99
N ILE A 141 -5.75 5.07 -19.22
CA ILE A 141 -5.53 3.67 -19.59
C ILE A 141 -6.03 2.74 -18.46
N THR A 142 -5.66 3.04 -17.21
CA THR A 142 -6.12 2.27 -16.03
C THR A 142 -7.64 2.26 -15.94
N TRP A 143 -8.27 3.40 -16.11
CA TRP A 143 -9.73 3.55 -16.10
C TRP A 143 -10.40 2.67 -17.17
N PHE A 144 -9.91 2.75 -18.41
CA PHE A 144 -10.41 1.93 -19.51
C PHE A 144 -10.26 0.42 -19.23
N LEU A 145 -9.07 -0.01 -18.77
CA LEU A 145 -8.81 -1.44 -18.46
C LEU A 145 -9.70 -1.93 -17.32
N SER A 146 -9.89 -1.12 -16.29
CA SER A 146 -10.72 -1.49 -15.12
C SER A 146 -12.20 -1.68 -15.48
N ILE A 147 -12.73 -0.88 -16.40
CA ILE A 147 -14.12 -1.04 -16.87
C ILE A 147 -14.26 -2.26 -17.76
N LYS A 148 -13.35 -2.41 -18.72
CA LYS A 148 -13.39 -3.51 -19.70
C LYS A 148 -13.03 -4.87 -19.09
N ARG A 149 -12.56 -4.89 -17.83
CA ARG A 149 -12.00 -6.08 -17.17
C ARG A 149 -10.97 -6.77 -18.07
N VAL A 150 -10.16 -5.98 -18.74
CA VAL A 150 -8.98 -6.52 -19.39
C VAL A 150 -8.05 -6.99 -18.27
N GLU A 151 -8.17 -8.27 -17.93
CA GLU A 151 -7.14 -8.95 -17.18
C GLU A 151 -5.90 -8.88 -18.09
N VAL A 152 -5.04 -7.89 -17.86
CA VAL A 152 -3.66 -7.98 -18.36
C VAL A 152 -3.20 -9.32 -17.85
N GLY A 153 -3.07 -10.30 -18.74
CA GLY A 153 -3.11 -11.71 -18.38
C GLY A 153 -2.18 -11.97 -17.19
N GLY A 154 -2.69 -12.60 -16.13
CA GLY A 154 -1.94 -12.83 -14.90
C GLY A 154 -0.57 -13.45 -15.15
N LYS A 155 -0.38 -14.12 -16.30
CA LYS A 155 0.93 -14.61 -16.78
C LYS A 155 1.87 -13.46 -17.16
N ILE A 156 1.41 -12.43 -17.86
CA ILE A 156 2.24 -11.29 -18.29
C ILE A 156 2.66 -10.48 -17.05
N LEU A 157 1.73 -10.15 -16.17
CA LEU A 157 2.04 -9.47 -14.90
C LEU A 157 3.01 -10.30 -14.06
N GLY A 158 2.84 -11.62 -14.02
CA GLY A 158 3.76 -12.52 -13.33
C GLY A 158 5.18 -12.50 -13.91
N ILE A 159 5.32 -12.52 -15.23
CA ILE A 159 6.61 -12.44 -15.90
C ILE A 159 7.29 -11.08 -15.62
N LEU A 160 6.54 -9.97 -15.75
CA LEU A 160 7.06 -8.63 -15.46
C LEU A 160 7.50 -8.51 -14.01
N MET A 161 6.71 -9.01 -13.05
CA MET A 161 7.06 -9.00 -11.63
C MET A 161 8.32 -9.83 -11.36
N LEU A 162 8.46 -11.02 -11.98
CA LEU A 162 9.68 -11.81 -11.86
C LEU A 162 10.89 -11.10 -12.47
N ALA A 163 10.71 -10.37 -13.59
CA ALA A 163 11.76 -9.56 -14.19
C ALA A 163 12.15 -8.38 -13.28
N GLU A 164 11.18 -7.70 -12.64
CA GLU A 164 11.44 -6.63 -11.67
C GLU A 164 12.26 -7.09 -10.48
N VAL A 165 11.84 -8.18 -9.86
CA VAL A 165 12.59 -8.79 -8.76
C VAL A 165 13.95 -9.27 -9.25
N GLY A 166 14.01 -9.88 -10.44
CA GLY A 166 15.22 -10.38 -11.06
C GLY A 166 16.29 -9.33 -11.32
N ILE A 167 15.90 -8.14 -11.85
CA ILE A 167 16.87 -7.06 -12.13
C ILE A 167 17.44 -6.44 -10.85
N VAL A 168 16.64 -6.35 -9.78
CA VAL A 168 17.13 -5.89 -8.46
C VAL A 168 18.06 -6.92 -7.86
N LEU A 169 17.68 -8.19 -7.81
CA LEU A 169 18.52 -9.26 -7.29
C LEU A 169 19.81 -9.42 -8.10
N LEU A 170 19.78 -9.22 -9.43
CA LEU A 170 20.98 -9.19 -10.25
C LEU A 170 21.92 -8.07 -9.79
N THR A 171 21.38 -6.86 -9.56
CA THR A 171 22.16 -5.73 -9.04
C THR A 171 22.75 -6.07 -7.67
N ASP A 172 21.94 -6.61 -6.75
CA ASP A 172 22.36 -7.01 -5.41
C ASP A 172 23.50 -8.05 -5.45
N ILE A 173 23.37 -9.08 -6.29
CA ILE A 173 24.40 -10.12 -6.46
C ILE A 173 25.69 -9.50 -7.01
N VAL A 174 25.61 -8.63 -8.03
CA VAL A 174 26.78 -7.95 -8.59
C VAL A 174 27.48 -7.08 -7.54
N LEU A 175 26.71 -6.35 -6.72
CA LEU A 175 27.25 -5.57 -5.60
C LEU A 175 28.04 -6.44 -4.62
N LEU A 176 27.48 -7.58 -4.20
CA LEU A 176 28.14 -8.50 -3.28
C LEU A 176 29.40 -9.14 -3.88
N LEU A 177 29.37 -9.50 -5.17
CA LEU A 177 30.54 -10.09 -5.85
C LEU A 177 31.69 -9.10 -6.03
N LYS A 178 31.36 -7.81 -6.28
CA LYS A 178 32.39 -6.78 -6.50
C LYS A 178 32.97 -6.20 -5.22
N HIS A 179 32.16 -6.09 -4.17
CA HIS A 179 32.50 -5.34 -2.95
C HIS A 179 32.39 -6.17 -1.66
N GLY A 180 31.91 -7.41 -1.74
CA GLY A 180 31.53 -8.23 -0.61
C GLY A 180 32.65 -8.99 0.09
N HIS A 181 33.78 -8.35 0.37
CA HIS A 181 34.89 -9.02 1.07
C HIS A 181 34.64 -9.22 2.58
N HIS A 182 33.70 -8.53 3.18
CA HIS A 182 33.37 -8.63 4.61
C HIS A 182 31.85 -8.56 4.81
N HIS A 183 31.18 -9.71 4.76
CA HIS A 183 29.75 -9.77 5.08
C HIS A 183 29.55 -9.57 6.58
N SER A 184 28.96 -8.44 6.98
CA SER A 184 28.68 -8.11 8.37
C SER A 184 27.19 -8.22 8.68
N LEU A 185 26.86 -8.78 9.84
CA LEU A 185 25.52 -8.76 10.41
C LEU A 185 25.27 -7.50 11.25
N GLN A 186 26.17 -6.52 11.20
CA GLN A 186 26.07 -5.25 11.91
C GLN A 186 24.71 -4.55 11.77
N PRO A 187 24.05 -4.51 10.58
CA PRO A 187 22.74 -3.89 10.44
C PRO A 187 21.64 -4.48 11.34
N PHE A 188 21.84 -5.70 11.83
CA PHE A 188 20.87 -6.39 12.70
C PHE A 188 21.16 -6.23 14.19
N GLN A 189 22.24 -5.53 14.56
CA GLN A 189 22.58 -5.28 15.98
C GLN A 189 21.72 -4.14 16.56
N PRO A 190 21.19 -4.31 17.80
CA PRO A 190 20.39 -3.27 18.45
C PRO A 190 21.09 -1.90 18.54
N SER A 191 22.40 -1.92 18.80
CA SER A 191 23.23 -0.71 18.84
C SER A 191 23.30 0.03 17.51
N VAL A 192 22.93 -0.60 16.40
CA VAL A 192 22.97 -0.01 15.06
C VAL A 192 21.56 0.40 14.61
N PHE A 193 20.57 -0.48 14.66
CA PHE A 193 19.25 -0.16 14.13
C PHE A 193 18.44 0.78 15.06
N LEU A 194 18.79 0.91 16.34
CA LEU A 194 18.15 1.89 17.24
C LEU A 194 18.70 3.31 17.08
N HIS A 195 19.78 3.50 16.30
CA HIS A 195 20.29 4.84 15.97
C HIS A 195 19.53 5.44 14.78
N GLY A 196 19.46 6.77 14.73
CA GLY A 196 18.79 7.49 13.66
C GLY A 196 17.30 7.72 13.90
N ASN A 197 16.56 7.99 12.83
CA ASN A 197 15.14 8.31 12.91
C ASN A 197 14.28 7.06 12.70
N LEU A 198 13.87 6.42 13.81
CA LEU A 198 13.08 5.20 13.81
C LEU A 198 11.70 5.40 13.15
N GLY A 199 11.08 6.57 13.31
CA GLY A 199 9.77 6.87 12.76
C GLY A 199 9.78 6.86 11.23
N ILE A 200 10.78 7.50 10.61
CA ILE A 200 10.94 7.50 9.16
C ILE A 200 11.22 6.09 8.65
N SER A 201 12.08 5.33 9.32
CA SER A 201 12.35 3.94 8.97
C SER A 201 11.07 3.11 8.95
N PHE A 202 10.21 3.23 9.97
CA PHE A 202 8.92 2.52 9.99
C PHE A 202 7.94 3.02 8.94
N ILE A 203 7.89 4.32 8.63
CA ILE A 203 6.97 4.84 7.59
C ILE A 203 7.18 4.10 6.28
N PHE A 204 8.41 4.09 5.77
CA PHE A 204 8.68 3.52 4.45
C PHE A 204 8.73 1.98 4.46
N THR A 205 9.19 1.35 5.55
CA THR A 205 9.18 -0.11 5.63
C THR A 205 7.76 -0.66 5.77
N ILE A 206 6.85 0.01 6.49
CA ILE A 206 5.44 -0.39 6.54
C ILE A 206 4.72 -0.03 5.25
N ALA A 207 5.03 1.13 4.63
CA ALA A 207 4.47 1.50 3.33
C ALA A 207 4.72 0.44 2.25
N ALA A 208 5.88 -0.22 2.28
CA ALA A 208 6.23 -1.31 1.35
C ALA A 208 5.30 -2.53 1.45
N PHE A 209 4.55 -2.67 2.53
CA PHE A 209 3.57 -3.75 2.72
C PHE A 209 2.13 -3.32 2.44
N ILE A 210 1.85 -2.03 2.17
CA ILE A 210 0.48 -1.58 1.89
C ILE A 210 -0.03 -2.32 0.65
N GLY A 211 -1.20 -2.91 0.78
CA GLY A 211 -1.80 -3.77 -0.24
C GLY A 211 -1.83 -5.26 0.11
N PHE A 212 -1.11 -5.71 1.18
CA PHE A 212 -1.18 -7.12 1.60
C PHE A 212 -2.59 -7.53 2.03
N GLU A 213 -3.36 -6.59 2.55
CA GLU A 213 -4.76 -6.76 2.94
C GLU A 213 -5.71 -6.94 1.74
N SER A 214 -5.26 -6.68 0.53
CA SER A 214 -6.02 -6.96 -0.70
C SER A 214 -6.44 -8.43 -0.79
N THR A 215 -5.72 -9.35 -0.14
CA THR A 215 -6.15 -10.74 0.02
C THR A 215 -7.57 -10.86 0.55
N ALA A 216 -7.96 -10.04 1.52
CA ALA A 216 -9.31 -10.02 2.07
C ALA A 216 -10.31 -9.25 1.20
N ILE A 217 -9.87 -8.23 0.44
CA ILE A 217 -10.73 -7.51 -0.51
C ILE A 217 -11.23 -8.45 -1.60
N TYR A 218 -10.39 -9.39 -2.05
CA TYR A 218 -10.73 -10.39 -3.07
C TYR A 218 -11.40 -11.65 -2.48
N ALA A 219 -11.79 -11.67 -1.20
CA ALA A 219 -12.36 -12.83 -0.54
C ALA A 219 -13.60 -13.41 -1.23
N GLU A 220 -14.47 -12.54 -1.79
CA GLU A 220 -15.69 -12.94 -2.51
C GLU A 220 -15.38 -13.62 -3.86
N GLU A 221 -14.20 -13.38 -4.43
CA GLU A 221 -13.77 -13.88 -5.74
C GLU A 221 -12.87 -15.14 -5.65
N CYS A 222 -12.39 -15.51 -4.44
CA CYS A 222 -11.49 -16.64 -4.21
C CYS A 222 -12.19 -18.01 -4.32
N LYS A 223 -11.45 -19.03 -4.85
CA LYS A 223 -11.93 -20.41 -4.96
C LYS A 223 -12.13 -21.09 -3.61
N ASP A 224 -11.21 -20.93 -2.67
CA ASP A 224 -11.26 -21.43 -1.29
C ASP A 224 -10.74 -20.36 -0.34
N PRO A 225 -11.59 -19.37 0.03
CA PRO A 225 -11.13 -18.22 0.85
C PRO A 225 -10.50 -18.64 2.17
N HIS A 226 -11.01 -19.71 2.80
CA HIS A 226 -10.55 -20.17 4.11
C HIS A 226 -9.09 -20.65 4.12
N LYS A 227 -8.59 -21.19 3.00
CA LYS A 227 -7.22 -21.68 2.86
C LYS A 227 -6.36 -20.71 2.05
N THR A 228 -6.92 -20.14 0.97
CA THR A 228 -6.18 -19.30 0.02
C THR A 228 -5.76 -17.98 0.64
N ILE A 229 -6.67 -17.28 1.34
CA ILE A 229 -6.38 -15.98 1.94
C ILE A 229 -5.25 -16.07 2.98
N PRO A 230 -5.31 -16.96 4.01
CA PRO A 230 -4.23 -17.04 4.99
C PRO A 230 -2.86 -17.36 4.37
N ARG A 231 -2.83 -18.32 3.44
CA ARG A 231 -1.57 -18.71 2.78
C ARG A 231 -1.02 -17.58 1.92
N ALA A 232 -1.87 -16.92 1.12
CA ALA A 232 -1.43 -15.81 0.27
C ALA A 232 -0.91 -14.63 1.09
N THR A 233 -1.59 -14.27 2.18
CA THR A 233 -1.17 -13.17 3.07
C THR A 233 0.20 -13.42 3.67
N ILE A 234 0.40 -14.59 4.30
CA ILE A 234 1.68 -14.91 4.94
C ILE A 234 2.81 -15.07 3.90
N CYS A 235 2.56 -15.75 2.79
CA CYS A 235 3.56 -15.87 1.71
C CYS A 235 3.95 -14.50 1.16
N ALA A 236 3.01 -13.60 0.91
CA ALA A 236 3.29 -12.26 0.42
C ALA A 236 4.13 -11.45 1.42
N LEU A 237 3.76 -11.44 2.71
CA LEU A 237 4.53 -10.76 3.75
C LEU A 237 5.98 -11.26 3.81
N LEU A 238 6.18 -12.58 3.78
CA LEU A 238 7.53 -13.17 3.85
C LEU A 238 8.34 -12.88 2.59
N LEU A 239 7.74 -12.98 1.40
CA LEU A 239 8.41 -12.68 0.12
C LEU A 239 8.85 -11.21 0.04
N ILE A 240 7.94 -10.28 0.37
CA ILE A 240 8.23 -8.84 0.40
C ILE A 240 9.36 -8.56 1.40
N THR A 241 9.28 -9.15 2.60
CA THR A 241 10.31 -8.96 3.64
C THR A 241 11.68 -9.47 3.20
N ALA A 242 11.75 -10.70 2.67
CA ALA A 242 13.01 -11.29 2.23
C ALA A 242 13.67 -10.43 1.14
N PHE A 243 12.87 -9.96 0.19
CA PHE A 243 13.33 -9.11 -0.90
C PHE A 243 13.91 -7.78 -0.40
N PHE A 244 13.12 -6.98 0.34
CA PHE A 244 13.58 -5.67 0.81
C PHE A 244 14.69 -5.75 1.85
N CYS A 245 14.64 -6.74 2.74
CA CYS A 245 15.68 -6.96 3.73
C CYS A 245 17.01 -7.31 3.06
N PHE A 246 17.00 -8.19 2.05
CA PHE A 246 18.19 -8.59 1.30
C PHE A 246 18.76 -7.40 0.52
N THR A 247 17.95 -6.69 -0.27
CA THR A 247 18.39 -5.53 -1.05
C THR A 247 18.96 -4.43 -0.16
N SER A 248 18.27 -4.06 0.93
CA SER A 248 18.76 -3.02 1.84
C SER A 248 20.05 -3.45 2.56
N TRP A 249 20.20 -4.73 2.92
CA TRP A 249 21.42 -5.27 3.48
C TRP A 249 22.57 -5.21 2.46
N CYS A 250 22.37 -5.61 1.20
CA CYS A 250 23.38 -5.54 0.14
C CYS A 250 23.90 -4.10 -0.06
N LEU A 251 23.02 -3.11 -0.08
CA LEU A 251 23.40 -1.70 -0.22
C LEU A 251 24.30 -1.23 0.92
N VAL A 252 23.93 -1.58 2.17
CA VAL A 252 24.73 -1.23 3.35
C VAL A 252 26.08 -1.94 3.36
N GLN A 253 26.13 -3.22 2.94
CA GLN A 253 27.40 -3.97 2.85
C GLN A 253 28.36 -3.36 1.82
N THR A 254 27.82 -2.87 0.71
CA THR A 254 28.62 -2.33 -0.41
C THR A 254 29.19 -0.93 -0.10
N TYR A 255 28.35 -0.03 0.39
CA TYR A 255 28.69 1.38 0.54
C TYR A 255 29.00 1.80 1.98
N GLY A 256 28.60 0.99 2.97
CA GLY A 256 28.59 1.40 4.37
C GLY A 256 27.53 2.45 4.67
N ALA A 257 27.20 2.62 5.95
CA ALA A 257 26.10 3.47 6.40
C ALA A 257 26.26 4.95 5.99
N GLU A 258 27.44 5.53 6.30
CA GLU A 258 27.65 6.97 6.10
C GLU A 258 27.68 7.38 4.63
N GLN A 259 28.34 6.61 3.78
CA GLN A 259 28.43 6.90 2.36
C GLN A 259 27.06 6.73 1.70
N LEU A 260 26.31 5.69 2.05
CA LEU A 260 24.97 5.44 1.55
C LEU A 260 23.99 6.57 1.91
N ILE A 261 24.06 7.09 3.15
CA ILE A 261 23.27 8.26 3.58
C ILE A 261 23.62 9.50 2.74
N ARG A 262 24.91 9.77 2.54
CA ARG A 262 25.34 10.92 1.73
C ARG A 262 24.83 10.86 0.31
N LEU A 263 24.91 9.69 -0.33
CA LEU A 263 24.41 9.48 -1.68
C LEU A 263 22.89 9.62 -1.75
N ALA A 264 22.17 9.01 -0.81
CA ALA A 264 20.71 9.06 -0.77
C ALA A 264 20.18 10.48 -0.51
N ARG A 265 20.88 11.31 0.27
CA ARG A 265 20.48 12.70 0.53
C ARG A 265 20.70 13.63 -0.66
N LYS A 266 21.65 13.30 -1.53
CA LYS A 266 21.98 14.12 -2.71
C LYS A 266 20.91 13.98 -3.78
N GLU A 267 20.57 12.77 -4.15
CA GLU A 267 19.63 12.45 -5.24
C GLU A 267 18.85 11.16 -4.90
N PRO A 268 17.86 11.23 -3.99
CA PRO A 268 17.15 10.03 -3.53
C PRO A 268 16.42 9.31 -4.68
N GLU A 269 15.83 10.04 -5.62
CA GLU A 269 15.10 9.50 -6.77
C GLU A 269 15.98 8.74 -7.76
N ASN A 270 17.27 9.07 -7.84
CA ASN A 270 18.21 8.48 -8.77
C ASN A 270 19.17 7.48 -8.12
N LEU A 271 19.17 7.34 -6.79
CA LEU A 271 20.16 6.57 -6.05
C LEU A 271 20.34 5.14 -6.61
N ILE A 272 19.25 4.40 -6.72
CA ILE A 272 19.29 2.98 -7.15
C ILE A 272 19.68 2.87 -8.63
N LEU A 273 19.18 3.77 -9.47
CA LEU A 273 19.54 3.79 -10.90
C LEU A 273 21.02 4.13 -11.09
N MET A 274 21.57 5.06 -10.30
CA MET A 274 22.99 5.40 -10.29
C MET A 274 23.85 4.22 -9.85
N ILE A 275 23.48 3.58 -8.72
CA ILE A 275 24.17 2.36 -8.23
C ILE A 275 24.15 1.25 -9.28
N THR A 276 23.02 1.03 -9.93
CA THR A 276 22.88 0.04 -11.02
C THR A 276 23.75 0.38 -12.21
N ARG A 277 23.80 1.67 -12.60
CA ARG A 277 24.65 2.15 -13.71
C ARG A 277 26.12 1.87 -13.45
N ASP A 278 26.60 2.22 -12.28
CA ASP A 278 28.02 2.14 -11.93
C ASP A 278 28.50 0.68 -11.77
N ASN A 279 27.62 -0.24 -11.37
CA ASN A 279 27.99 -1.61 -11.06
C ASN A 279 27.60 -2.63 -12.14
N VAL A 280 26.45 -2.47 -12.79
CA VAL A 280 25.93 -3.42 -13.80
C VAL A 280 26.03 -2.86 -15.20
N GLY A 281 25.74 -1.55 -15.36
CA GLY A 281 25.87 -0.84 -16.64
C GLY A 281 24.56 -0.21 -17.12
N GLN A 282 24.66 0.57 -18.19
CA GLN A 282 23.55 1.38 -18.71
C GLN A 282 22.36 0.53 -19.18
N TRP A 283 22.60 -0.65 -19.75
CA TRP A 283 21.53 -1.56 -20.17
C TRP A 283 20.60 -1.97 -19.02
N ALA A 284 21.18 -2.20 -17.83
CA ALA A 284 20.42 -2.58 -16.65
C ALA A 284 19.59 -1.40 -16.12
N VAL A 285 20.10 -0.18 -16.21
CA VAL A 285 19.33 1.04 -15.88
C VAL A 285 18.13 1.19 -16.80
N THR A 286 18.31 1.04 -18.12
CA THR A 286 17.20 1.12 -19.07
C THR A 286 16.15 0.02 -18.80
N ALA A 287 16.60 -1.22 -18.59
CA ALA A 287 15.71 -2.32 -18.23
C ALA A 287 14.95 -2.04 -16.91
N MET A 288 15.67 -1.57 -15.88
CA MET A 288 15.07 -1.22 -14.57
C MET A 288 14.06 -0.07 -14.71
N SER A 289 14.33 0.95 -15.50
CA SER A 289 13.41 2.07 -15.75
C SER A 289 12.12 1.62 -16.46
N VAL A 290 12.23 0.77 -17.47
CA VAL A 290 11.05 0.20 -18.16
C VAL A 290 10.24 -0.69 -17.22
N LEU A 291 10.91 -1.54 -16.44
CA LEU A 291 10.25 -2.41 -15.45
C LEU A 291 9.62 -1.58 -14.31
N LEU A 292 10.25 -0.50 -13.88
CA LEU A 292 9.70 0.41 -12.89
C LEU A 292 8.38 1.04 -13.36
N ILE A 293 8.33 1.50 -14.61
CA ILE A 293 7.10 2.04 -15.20
C ILE A 293 6.01 0.94 -15.24
N SER A 294 6.36 -0.30 -15.62
CA SER A 294 5.41 -1.41 -15.63
C SER A 294 4.91 -1.76 -14.22
N SER A 295 5.79 -1.74 -13.22
CA SER A 295 5.50 -1.96 -11.80
C SER A 295 4.54 -0.92 -11.25
N LEU A 296 4.86 0.36 -11.45
CA LEU A 296 4.03 1.49 -11.04
C LEU A 296 2.65 1.45 -11.72
N PHE A 297 2.61 1.07 -12.99
CA PHE A 297 1.35 0.91 -13.71
C PHE A 297 0.52 -0.24 -13.15
N ALA A 298 1.13 -1.40 -12.88
CA ALA A 298 0.45 -2.53 -12.26
C ALA A 298 -0.10 -2.18 -10.86
N ALA A 299 0.69 -1.48 -10.04
CA ALA A 299 0.24 -0.96 -8.75
C ALA A 299 -0.92 0.04 -8.90
N THR A 300 -0.85 0.96 -9.87
CA THR A 300 -1.93 1.91 -10.17
C THR A 300 -3.24 1.18 -10.49
N VAL A 301 -3.20 0.13 -11.31
CA VAL A 301 -4.37 -0.70 -11.65
C VAL A 301 -4.88 -1.45 -10.41
N ALA A 302 -3.99 -2.01 -9.59
CA ALA A 302 -4.35 -2.74 -8.39
C ALA A 302 -5.08 -1.84 -7.37
N PHE A 303 -4.51 -0.67 -7.04
CA PHE A 303 -5.13 0.28 -6.12
C PHE A 303 -6.43 0.87 -6.69
N HIS A 304 -6.49 1.17 -7.98
CA HIS A 304 -7.72 1.61 -8.64
C HIS A 304 -8.85 0.59 -8.45
N ASN A 305 -8.57 -0.69 -8.66
CA ASN A 305 -9.53 -1.77 -8.48
C ASN A 305 -9.92 -1.95 -7.00
N ASN A 306 -8.97 -1.81 -6.06
CA ASN A 306 -9.24 -1.88 -4.63
C ASN A 306 -10.18 -0.75 -4.20
N ILE A 307 -9.91 0.49 -4.58
CA ILE A 307 -10.74 1.65 -4.26
C ILE A 307 -12.15 1.50 -4.85
N SER A 308 -12.25 1.04 -6.10
CA SER A 308 -13.54 0.79 -6.75
C SER A 308 -14.36 -0.24 -5.99
N ARG A 309 -13.75 -1.32 -5.47
CA ARG A 309 -14.41 -2.33 -4.62
C ARG A 309 -14.78 -1.78 -3.24
N TYR A 310 -13.96 -0.91 -2.65
CA TYR A 310 -14.31 -0.22 -1.41
C TYR A 310 -15.55 0.66 -1.59
N LEU A 311 -15.57 1.51 -2.61
CA LEU A 311 -16.72 2.36 -2.94
C LEU A 311 -17.99 1.53 -3.23
N PHE A 312 -17.84 0.42 -3.96
CA PHE A 312 -18.92 -0.53 -4.21
C PHE A 312 -19.47 -1.11 -2.90
N SER A 313 -18.60 -1.59 -2.01
CA SER A 313 -18.99 -2.17 -0.73
C SER A 313 -19.66 -1.16 0.20
N MET A 314 -19.10 0.07 0.30
CA MET A 314 -19.71 1.15 1.06
C MET A 314 -21.09 1.56 0.53
N SER A 315 -21.27 1.55 -0.79
CA SER A 315 -22.56 1.83 -1.45
C SER A 315 -23.57 0.72 -1.17
N ARG A 316 -23.16 -0.54 -1.28
CA ARG A 316 -23.99 -1.71 -0.94
C ARG A 316 -24.43 -1.68 0.52
N ASP A 317 -23.57 -1.25 1.42
CA ASP A 317 -23.86 -1.08 2.84
C ASP A 317 -24.70 0.18 3.14
N GLY A 318 -25.00 1.01 2.12
CA GLY A 318 -25.81 2.21 2.22
C GLY A 318 -25.14 3.35 2.97
N LEU A 319 -23.80 3.36 3.04
CA LEU A 319 -23.01 4.45 3.63
C LEU A 319 -22.87 5.63 2.66
N ILE A 320 -22.86 5.36 1.35
CA ILE A 320 -22.72 6.35 0.29
C ILE A 320 -23.77 6.09 -0.81
N TRP A 321 -23.72 6.87 -1.86
CA TRP A 321 -24.66 6.88 -2.97
C TRP A 321 -24.89 5.49 -3.58
N GLN A 322 -26.14 5.00 -3.58
CA GLN A 322 -26.52 3.65 -4.02
C GLN A 322 -26.21 3.35 -5.50
N GLN A 323 -26.06 4.36 -6.35
CA GLN A 323 -25.70 4.12 -7.76
C GLN A 323 -24.30 3.53 -7.93
N LEU A 324 -23.41 3.67 -6.93
CA LEU A 324 -22.04 3.15 -6.99
C LEU A 324 -21.97 1.63 -6.80
N CYS A 325 -23.04 0.98 -6.29
CA CYS A 325 -23.09 -0.47 -6.18
C CYS A 325 -23.62 -1.17 -7.46
N LYS A 326 -23.82 -0.41 -8.55
CA LYS A 326 -24.17 -1.01 -9.84
C LYS A 326 -22.99 -1.72 -10.47
N ILE A 327 -23.23 -2.94 -10.95
CA ILE A 327 -22.25 -3.80 -11.63
C ILE A 327 -22.52 -3.75 -13.12
N HIS A 328 -21.44 -3.71 -13.92
CA HIS A 328 -21.55 -3.78 -15.38
C HIS A 328 -22.12 -5.14 -15.79
N PRO A 329 -23.18 -5.20 -16.61
CA PRO A 329 -23.91 -6.45 -16.90
C PRO A 329 -23.03 -7.51 -17.54
N ASP A 330 -22.11 -7.13 -18.43
CA ASP A 330 -21.27 -8.07 -19.18
C ASP A 330 -19.96 -8.39 -18.47
N ASN A 331 -19.37 -7.38 -17.81
CA ASN A 331 -18.02 -7.49 -17.24
C ASN A 331 -18.01 -7.90 -15.76
N GLY A 332 -19.10 -7.71 -15.02
CA GLY A 332 -19.18 -7.97 -13.57
C GLY A 332 -18.27 -7.05 -12.74
N THR A 333 -17.98 -5.82 -13.22
CA THR A 333 -17.14 -4.85 -12.57
C THR A 333 -17.95 -3.69 -11.96
N PRO A 334 -17.53 -3.08 -10.84
CA PRO A 334 -18.19 -1.93 -10.24
C PRO A 334 -17.88 -0.65 -11.03
N HIS A 335 -18.42 -0.53 -12.25
CA HIS A 335 -18.08 0.51 -13.23
C HIS A 335 -18.37 1.94 -12.72
N ASN A 336 -19.51 2.17 -12.03
CA ASN A 336 -19.85 3.50 -11.52
C ASN A 336 -18.87 3.95 -10.42
N ALA A 337 -18.44 3.04 -9.55
CA ALA A 337 -17.42 3.32 -8.56
C ALA A 337 -16.07 3.65 -9.22
N SER A 338 -15.69 2.90 -10.27
CA SER A 338 -14.49 3.17 -11.07
C SER A 338 -14.55 4.54 -11.76
N HIS A 339 -15.71 4.92 -12.34
CA HIS A 339 -15.89 6.25 -12.95
C HIS A 339 -15.69 7.37 -11.93
N LEU A 340 -16.39 7.30 -10.79
CA LEU A 340 -16.27 8.32 -9.74
C LEU A 340 -14.83 8.48 -9.28
N HIS A 341 -14.17 7.38 -9.00
CA HIS A 341 -12.78 7.37 -8.55
C HIS A 341 -11.84 7.99 -9.60
N SER A 342 -11.97 7.60 -10.87
CA SER A 342 -11.14 8.14 -11.96
C SER A 342 -11.32 9.65 -12.14
N VAL A 343 -12.54 10.15 -12.02
CA VAL A 343 -12.81 11.61 -12.09
C VAL A 343 -12.16 12.34 -10.91
N ILE A 344 -12.25 11.80 -9.70
CA ILE A 344 -11.57 12.39 -8.52
C ILE A 344 -10.06 12.45 -8.75
N MET A 345 -9.44 11.35 -9.20
CA MET A 345 -8.01 11.29 -9.46
C MET A 345 -7.58 12.25 -10.57
N LEU A 346 -8.38 12.35 -11.64
CA LEU A 346 -8.12 13.28 -12.75
C LEU A 346 -8.10 14.74 -12.26
N LEU A 347 -9.10 15.14 -11.47
CA LEU A 347 -9.17 16.48 -10.91
C LEU A 347 -7.99 16.79 -9.98
N LEU A 348 -7.58 15.83 -9.15
CA LEU A 348 -6.41 15.96 -8.28
C LEU A 348 -5.12 16.13 -9.12
N LEU A 349 -4.90 15.30 -10.15
CA LEU A 349 -3.71 15.40 -11.02
C LEU A 349 -3.65 16.72 -11.77
N ILE A 350 -4.77 17.20 -12.32
CA ILE A 350 -4.84 18.51 -12.99
C ILE A 350 -4.51 19.63 -12.00
N GLY A 351 -5.08 19.59 -10.79
CA GLY A 351 -4.82 20.60 -9.76
C GLY A 351 -3.36 20.63 -9.32
N LEU A 352 -2.76 19.46 -9.03
CA LEU A 352 -1.36 19.35 -8.62
C LEU A 352 -0.41 19.73 -9.76
N GLY A 353 -0.73 19.36 -11.00
CA GLY A 353 0.03 19.77 -12.19
C GLY A 353 -0.03 21.28 -12.44
N ALA A 354 -1.22 21.89 -12.32
CA ALA A 354 -1.39 23.34 -12.47
C ALA A 354 -0.63 24.14 -11.39
N MET A 355 -0.48 23.58 -10.19
CA MET A 355 0.30 24.17 -9.09
C MET A 355 1.80 23.89 -9.19
N ASN A 356 2.26 23.16 -10.21
CA ASN A 356 3.65 22.71 -10.38
C ASN A 356 4.24 22.05 -9.13
N VAL A 357 3.45 21.21 -8.42
CA VAL A 357 3.90 20.50 -7.24
C VAL A 357 4.90 19.42 -7.65
N ASP A 358 6.01 19.32 -6.90
CA ASP A 358 7.02 18.27 -7.15
C ASP A 358 6.43 16.87 -6.90
N PRO A 359 6.51 15.96 -7.89
CA PRO A 359 5.89 14.64 -7.82
C PRO A 359 6.56 13.71 -6.80
N MET A 360 7.88 13.81 -6.60
CA MET A 360 8.63 12.91 -5.73
C MET A 360 8.72 13.46 -4.30
N MET A 361 9.21 14.70 -4.16
CA MET A 361 9.50 15.28 -2.84
C MET A 361 8.24 15.65 -2.06
N HIS A 362 7.15 15.99 -2.76
CA HIS A 362 5.91 16.40 -2.11
C HIS A 362 4.80 15.37 -2.27
N ILE A 363 4.42 14.98 -3.50
CA ILE A 363 3.23 14.13 -3.71
C ILE A 363 3.50 12.71 -3.23
N PHE A 364 4.63 12.11 -3.64
CA PHE A 364 4.97 10.73 -3.24
C PHE A 364 5.25 10.65 -1.73
N ALA A 365 6.07 11.54 -1.19
CA ALA A 365 6.44 11.50 0.22
C ALA A 365 5.22 11.72 1.14
N LEU A 366 4.41 12.78 0.88
CA LEU A 366 3.21 13.07 1.67
C LEU A 366 2.12 12.01 1.50
N GLY A 367 1.86 11.59 0.27
CA GLY A 367 0.85 10.57 -0.02
C GLY A 367 1.17 9.24 0.66
N SER A 368 2.43 8.82 0.64
CA SER A 368 2.91 7.63 1.33
C SER A 368 2.78 7.76 2.86
N ALA A 369 3.14 8.92 3.43
CA ALA A 369 3.04 9.17 4.86
C ALA A 369 1.57 9.17 5.35
N ILE A 370 0.68 9.87 4.63
CA ILE A 370 -0.77 9.90 4.95
C ILE A 370 -1.35 8.49 4.86
N SER A 371 -1.04 7.77 3.78
CA SER A 371 -1.53 6.40 3.59
C SER A 371 -1.06 5.47 4.70
N THR A 372 0.24 5.49 5.03
CA THR A 372 0.82 4.65 6.10
C THR A 372 0.15 4.93 7.44
N LEU A 373 -0.02 6.21 7.80
CA LEU A 373 -0.68 6.57 9.06
C LEU A 373 -2.14 6.10 9.09
N CYS A 374 -2.88 6.31 8.01
CA CYS A 374 -4.27 5.85 7.90
C CYS A 374 -4.38 4.32 7.97
N VAL A 375 -3.51 3.58 7.28
CA VAL A 375 -3.49 2.11 7.30
C VAL A 375 -3.17 1.59 8.70
N LEU A 376 -2.19 2.17 9.39
CA LEU A 376 -1.87 1.81 10.78
C LEU A 376 -3.06 2.04 11.73
N LEU A 377 -3.77 3.16 11.57
CA LEU A 377 -4.99 3.44 12.36
C LEU A 377 -6.11 2.43 12.07
N LEU A 378 -6.30 2.05 10.81
CA LEU A 378 -7.24 0.99 10.44
C LEU A 378 -6.85 -0.36 11.05
N GLN A 379 -5.58 -0.72 11.01
CA GLN A 379 -5.07 -1.94 11.59
C GLN A 379 -5.24 -1.96 13.13
N LEU A 380 -5.03 -0.83 13.81
CA LEU A 380 -5.37 -0.66 15.23
C LEU A 380 -6.86 -0.92 15.49
N GLY A 381 -7.72 -0.32 14.67
CA GLY A 381 -9.16 -0.53 14.73
C GLY A 381 -9.56 -1.99 14.52
N VAL A 382 -8.91 -2.69 13.58
CA VAL A 382 -9.14 -4.12 13.34
C VAL A 382 -8.68 -4.97 14.53
N CYS A 383 -7.52 -4.68 15.14
CA CYS A 383 -7.08 -5.41 16.34
C CYS A 383 -8.12 -5.31 17.47
N ALA A 384 -8.62 -4.09 17.73
CA ALA A 384 -9.69 -3.89 18.73
C ALA A 384 -10.99 -4.61 18.33
N ALA A 385 -11.36 -4.54 17.04
CA ALA A 385 -12.54 -5.22 16.50
C ALA A 385 -12.46 -6.74 16.65
N VAL A 386 -11.30 -7.35 16.36
CA VAL A 386 -11.07 -8.80 16.52
C VAL A 386 -11.25 -9.22 17.98
N ILE A 387 -10.62 -8.51 18.92
CA ILE A 387 -10.74 -8.82 20.34
C ILE A 387 -12.20 -8.75 20.80
N ASN A 388 -12.91 -7.67 20.43
CA ASN A 388 -14.31 -7.50 20.82
C ASN A 388 -15.24 -8.52 20.15
N PHE A 389 -15.05 -8.81 18.88
CA PHE A 389 -15.83 -9.78 18.11
C PHE A 389 -15.78 -11.17 18.75
N PHE A 390 -14.57 -11.69 19.01
CA PHE A 390 -14.40 -13.02 19.60
C PHE A 390 -14.76 -13.09 21.08
N ARG A 391 -14.80 -11.97 21.81
CA ARG A 391 -15.29 -11.92 23.20
C ARG A 391 -16.79 -12.16 23.29
N HIS A 392 -17.57 -11.75 22.29
CA HIS A 392 -19.03 -11.84 22.30
C HIS A 392 -19.58 -13.02 21.50
N GLN A 393 -18.76 -13.72 20.74
CA GLN A 393 -19.19 -14.88 19.94
C GLN A 393 -18.60 -16.18 20.48
N ARG A 394 -19.42 -17.25 20.51
CA ARG A 394 -18.91 -18.60 20.78
C ARG A 394 -18.05 -19.08 19.60
N HIS A 395 -16.82 -19.46 19.86
CA HIS A 395 -15.85 -19.91 18.83
C HIS A 395 -14.96 -21.02 19.40
N GLN A 396 -14.42 -21.88 18.54
CA GLN A 396 -13.49 -22.95 18.90
C GLN A 396 -12.00 -22.56 18.73
N ARG A 397 -11.71 -21.25 18.53
CA ARG A 397 -10.34 -20.77 18.30
C ARG A 397 -9.61 -20.51 19.61
N GLY A 398 -8.29 -20.77 19.59
CA GLY A 398 -7.45 -20.51 20.75
C GLY A 398 -7.30 -19.02 21.07
N ALA A 399 -7.10 -18.72 22.36
CA ALA A 399 -6.91 -17.35 22.86
C ALA A 399 -5.74 -16.61 22.21
N TRP A 400 -4.75 -17.33 21.67
CA TRP A 400 -3.64 -16.72 20.95
C TRP A 400 -4.11 -15.91 19.74
N SER A 401 -4.96 -16.50 18.88
CA SER A 401 -5.41 -15.85 17.65
C SER A 401 -6.54 -14.84 17.86
N THR A 402 -7.28 -14.93 18.97
CA THR A 402 -8.46 -14.11 19.22
C THR A 402 -8.21 -12.97 20.20
N PHE A 403 -7.14 -13.04 20.99
CA PHE A 403 -6.84 -12.06 22.03
C PHE A 403 -5.37 -11.66 22.06
N TRP A 404 -4.42 -12.58 22.30
CA TRP A 404 -3.01 -12.21 22.57
C TRP A 404 -2.29 -11.62 21.38
N ALA A 405 -2.36 -12.26 20.21
CA ALA A 405 -1.70 -11.73 19.00
C ALA A 405 -2.29 -10.38 18.55
N PRO A 406 -3.64 -10.18 18.48
CA PRO A 406 -4.22 -8.87 18.24
C PRO A 406 -3.84 -7.82 19.28
N LEU A 407 -3.75 -8.18 20.56
CA LEU A 407 -3.37 -7.25 21.64
C LEU A 407 -1.91 -6.79 21.49
N LEU A 408 -0.98 -7.73 21.30
CA LEU A 408 0.43 -7.42 21.08
C LEU A 408 0.62 -6.56 19.82
N SER A 409 -0.06 -6.92 18.73
CA SER A 409 -0.04 -6.13 17.49
C SER A 409 -0.61 -4.72 17.70
N PHE A 410 -1.69 -4.58 18.47
CA PHE A 410 -2.28 -3.28 18.80
C PHE A 410 -1.25 -2.35 19.47
N PHE A 411 -0.55 -2.82 20.48
CA PHE A 411 0.45 -2.00 21.18
C PHE A 411 1.67 -1.70 20.29
N ALA A 412 2.15 -2.67 19.50
CA ALA A 412 3.24 -2.47 18.57
C ALA A 412 2.87 -1.42 17.49
N MET A 413 1.67 -1.50 16.92
CA MET A 413 1.19 -0.53 15.94
C MET A 413 0.93 0.84 16.57
N LEU A 414 0.39 0.91 17.79
CA LEU A 414 0.20 2.18 18.51
C LEU A 414 1.54 2.88 18.74
N PHE A 415 2.55 2.15 19.18
CA PHE A 415 3.90 2.67 19.31
C PHE A 415 4.44 3.19 17.97
N THR A 416 4.23 2.44 16.89
CA THR A 416 4.63 2.87 15.55
C THR A 416 3.88 4.14 15.09
N VAL A 417 2.58 4.25 15.35
CA VAL A 417 1.77 5.46 15.04
C VAL A 417 2.36 6.68 15.76
N LEU A 418 2.70 6.55 17.04
CA LEU A 418 3.30 7.65 17.81
C LEU A 418 4.66 8.06 17.23
N LEU A 419 5.51 7.09 16.85
CA LEU A 419 6.77 7.37 16.17
C LEU A 419 6.55 8.08 14.83
N VAL A 420 5.59 7.63 14.02
CA VAL A 420 5.27 8.24 12.72
C VAL A 420 4.82 9.69 12.91
N ILE A 421 3.87 9.96 13.81
CA ILE A 421 3.34 11.32 14.04
C ILE A 421 4.45 12.27 14.48
N ASN A 422 5.32 11.84 15.40
CA ASN A 422 6.41 12.66 15.89
C ASN A 422 7.49 12.98 14.83
N ASN A 423 7.58 12.17 13.78
CA ASN A 423 8.60 12.31 12.75
C ASN A 423 8.08 12.79 11.39
N LEU A 424 6.77 13.01 11.24
CA LEU A 424 6.18 13.59 10.02
C LEU A 424 6.86 14.89 9.55
N PRO A 425 7.24 15.84 10.43
CA PRO A 425 7.89 17.09 10.00
C PRO A 425 9.19 16.88 9.23
N VAL A 426 9.95 15.84 9.58
CA VAL A 426 11.25 15.54 8.93
C VAL A 426 11.09 15.12 7.49
N LEU A 427 9.97 14.44 7.14
CA LEU A 427 9.68 13.99 5.77
C LEU A 427 9.44 15.13 4.78
N VAL A 428 8.97 16.27 5.25
CA VAL A 428 8.55 17.40 4.40
C VAL A 428 9.61 18.52 4.40
N GLY A 429 10.82 18.23 4.90
CA GLY A 429 11.92 19.19 4.93
C GLY A 429 11.82 20.26 6.00
N GLY A 430 10.99 20.03 7.04
CA GLY A 430 10.87 20.93 8.19
C GLY A 430 9.49 21.01 8.83
N GLU A 431 9.35 21.78 9.89
CA GLU A 431 8.08 22.05 10.56
C GLU A 431 7.19 22.98 9.70
N SER A 432 6.51 22.41 8.73
CA SER A 432 5.47 23.10 7.97
C SER A 432 4.14 23.03 8.72
N ARG A 433 3.31 24.09 8.61
CA ARG A 433 1.93 24.05 9.12
C ARG A 433 1.14 22.88 8.50
N MET A 434 1.39 22.54 7.23
CA MET A 434 0.74 21.43 6.54
C MET A 434 1.04 20.09 7.20
N THR A 435 2.26 19.84 7.64
CA THR A 435 2.66 18.57 8.26
C THR A 435 1.97 18.32 9.59
N ARG A 436 1.85 19.38 10.41
CA ARG A 436 1.12 19.31 11.69
C ARG A 436 -0.39 19.13 11.50
N MET A 437 -0.94 19.52 10.34
CA MET A 437 -2.37 19.37 10.04
C MET A 437 -2.75 17.95 9.61
N ILE A 438 -1.81 17.11 9.14
CA ILE A 438 -2.11 15.75 8.66
C ILE A 438 -2.86 14.92 9.71
N PRO A 439 -2.36 14.75 10.95
CA PRO A 439 -3.09 14.01 11.98
C PRO A 439 -4.46 14.63 12.29
N ALA A 440 -4.55 15.97 12.31
CA ALA A 440 -5.82 16.66 12.56
C ALA A 440 -6.84 16.39 11.45
N VAL A 441 -6.44 16.41 10.17
CA VAL A 441 -7.29 16.07 9.04
C VAL A 441 -7.80 14.64 9.15
N ILE A 442 -6.94 13.68 9.50
CA ILE A 442 -7.34 12.28 9.68
C ILE A 442 -8.36 12.16 10.82
N VAL A 443 -8.15 12.83 11.94
CA VAL A 443 -9.11 12.85 13.07
C VAL A 443 -10.44 13.48 12.64
N ILE A 444 -10.41 14.60 11.92
CA ILE A 444 -11.63 15.26 11.40
C ILE A 444 -12.38 14.30 10.47
N CYS A 445 -11.69 13.65 9.53
CA CYS A 445 -12.30 12.67 8.63
C CYS A 445 -12.92 11.49 9.41
N SER A 446 -12.23 11.01 10.45
CA SER A 446 -12.75 9.96 11.34
C SER A 446 -14.03 10.37 12.06
N VAL A 447 -14.04 11.56 12.65
CA VAL A 447 -15.21 12.12 13.36
C VAL A 447 -16.38 12.36 12.40
N LEU A 448 -16.11 12.90 11.22
CA LEU A 448 -17.14 13.11 10.19
C LEU A 448 -17.77 11.77 9.78
N GLY A 449 -16.97 10.72 9.59
CA GLY A 449 -17.46 9.37 9.27
C GLY A 449 -18.34 8.80 10.39
N TYR A 450 -17.93 8.97 11.63
CA TYR A 450 -18.69 8.53 12.80
C TYR A 450 -20.05 9.23 12.92
N LEU A 451 -20.08 10.56 12.72
CA LEU A 451 -21.31 11.37 12.77
C LEU A 451 -22.23 11.09 11.58
N TRP A 452 -21.66 10.83 10.40
CA TRP A 452 -22.40 10.49 9.19
C TRP A 452 -23.24 9.21 9.39
N SER A 453 -22.66 8.16 9.96
CA SER A 453 -23.37 6.91 10.26
C SER A 453 -24.60 7.13 11.15
N LYS A 454 -24.50 7.98 12.18
CA LYS A 454 -25.65 8.30 13.05
C LYS A 454 -26.82 8.92 12.25
N ARG A 455 -26.52 9.81 11.29
CA ARG A 455 -27.55 10.43 10.43
C ARG A 455 -28.21 9.43 9.50
N VAL A 456 -27.44 8.49 8.94
CA VAL A 456 -27.95 7.44 8.06
C VAL A 456 -28.85 6.47 8.84
N ALA A 457 -28.46 6.08 10.04
CA ALA A 457 -29.26 5.22 10.91
C ALA A 457 -30.60 5.85 11.31
N ILE A 458 -30.60 7.15 11.65
CA ILE A 458 -31.82 7.90 11.97
C ILE A 458 -32.77 7.94 10.76
N LYS A 459 -32.27 8.18 9.54
CA LYS A 459 -33.10 8.18 8.32
C LYS A 459 -33.71 6.82 8.02
N ARG A 460 -33.00 5.72 8.25
CA ARG A 460 -33.53 4.36 8.08
C ARG A 460 -34.61 4.04 9.10
N GLY A 461 -34.39 4.37 10.38
CA GLY A 461 -35.39 4.16 11.42
C GLY A 461 -36.64 5.03 11.26
N CYS A 462 -36.56 6.19 10.58
CA CYS A 462 -37.74 6.99 10.21
C CYS A 462 -38.46 6.42 8.99
N ALA A 463 -37.74 5.78 8.04
CA ALA A 463 -38.35 5.18 6.84
C ALA A 463 -39.06 3.85 7.13
N GLU A 464 -38.67 3.12 8.18
CA GLU A 464 -39.32 1.87 8.64
C GLU A 464 -40.55 2.15 9.51
N LYS A 465 -40.77 3.37 9.99
CA LYS A 465 -41.92 3.77 10.82
C LYS A 465 -43.05 4.46 10.03
N ASN A 466 -42.87 4.75 8.76
CA ASN A 466 -43.85 5.24 7.82
C ASN A 466 -44.18 4.19 6.74
#